data_7d79642def33c435743c88060187d20f
#
_entry.id   7d79642def33c435743c88060187d20f
#
_cell.length_a   1.000
_cell.length_b   1.000
_cell.length_c   1.000
_cell.angle_alpha   90.00
_cell.angle_beta   90.00
_cell.angle_gamma   90.00
#
_symmetry.space_group_name_H-M   'P 1'
#
loop_
_entity.id
_entity.type
_entity.pdbx_description
1 polymer ?
#
loop_
_entity_poly.entity_id
_entity_poly.type
_entity_poly.pdbx_seq_one_letter_code
_entity_poly.pdbx_strand_id
1 'polypeptide(L)'
;METILKIENIEKYYGNKSNITKAIDNISFSVEKGEYVAIMGASGSGKTTLLNILAALDKPTAGEVLLNNKNIVTLGEREISKFRRENLGFVFQDFNLLDHFSLKDNILLPLVLADAPVQEMEERLWPIAEKLGIDVLLEKYPYEVSGGQKQRAAVARALITRPQLILADEPTGALDSRATDGLLKLFGTINGEGQTILMVTHSTKAASHANRILFIKDGEVFHQLYRGNMTNEELYVRISDTLTVLTTGKEGGCHA
;
A
#
# COMPACT_ATOMS: atom_id res chain seq x y z
N MET A 1 -10.99 11.50 -14.84
CA MET A 1 -10.87 10.22 -14.10
C MET A 1 -11.57 10.38 -12.76
N GLU A 2 -12.01 9.29 -12.13
CA GLU A 2 -12.76 9.32 -10.87
C GLU A 2 -11.78 9.29 -9.70
N THR A 3 -11.82 10.30 -8.81
CA THR A 3 -11.01 10.31 -7.59
C THR A 3 -11.58 9.33 -6.58
N ILE A 4 -10.79 8.33 -6.16
CA ILE A 4 -11.20 7.35 -5.16
C ILE A 4 -10.77 7.75 -3.75
N LEU A 5 -9.55 8.29 -3.61
CA LEU A 5 -8.98 8.74 -2.34
C LEU A 5 -8.60 10.21 -2.44
N LYS A 6 -9.04 11.01 -1.48
CA LYS A 6 -8.66 12.42 -1.36
C LYS A 6 -8.16 12.69 0.06
N ILE A 7 -7.02 13.31 0.16
CA ILE A 7 -6.35 13.66 1.40
C ILE A 7 -6.20 15.18 1.41
N GLU A 8 -6.70 15.83 2.45
CA GLU A 8 -6.73 17.29 2.54
C GLU A 8 -6.14 17.75 3.87
N ASN A 9 -5.02 18.47 3.78
CA ASN A 9 -4.35 19.15 4.89
C ASN A 9 -4.13 18.24 6.11
N ILE A 10 -3.69 17.00 5.88
CA ILE A 10 -3.41 16.06 6.97
C ILE A 10 -2.20 16.51 7.75
N GLU A 11 -2.40 16.60 9.07
CA GLU A 11 -1.35 16.86 10.06
C GLU A 11 -1.36 15.74 11.10
N LYS A 12 -0.19 15.35 11.59
CA LYS A 12 -0.06 14.41 12.70
C LYS A 12 1.06 14.79 13.64
N TYR A 13 0.70 14.98 14.89
CA TYR A 13 1.61 15.26 15.99
C TYR A 13 1.53 14.13 17.01
N TYR A 14 2.70 13.73 17.53
CA TYR A 14 2.81 12.80 18.66
C TYR A 14 3.48 13.50 19.84
N GLY A 15 3.19 13.07 21.05
CA GLY A 15 3.81 13.57 22.27
C GLY A 15 2.89 14.41 23.13
N ASN A 16 3.45 14.98 24.21
CA ASN A 16 2.77 15.81 25.19
C ASN A 16 3.27 17.26 25.08
N LYS A 17 2.59 18.21 25.77
CA LYS A 17 2.84 19.66 25.73
C LYS A 17 4.32 20.11 25.81
N SER A 18 5.20 19.28 26.39
CA SER A 18 6.64 19.59 26.55
C SER A 18 7.54 18.93 25.48
N ASN A 19 7.03 17.98 24.70
CA ASN A 19 7.83 17.29 23.69
C ASN A 19 6.92 16.82 22.55
N ILE A 20 6.71 17.68 21.56
CA ILE A 20 5.85 17.41 20.41
C ILE A 20 6.75 17.01 19.22
N THR A 21 6.50 15.83 18.64
CA THR A 21 7.10 15.41 17.39
C THR A 21 6.07 15.54 16.28
N LYS A 22 6.36 16.35 15.27
CA LYS A 22 5.56 16.51 14.06
C LYS A 22 5.94 15.39 13.10
N ALA A 23 5.03 14.45 12.90
CA ALA A 23 5.25 13.30 12.01
C ALA A 23 4.74 13.58 10.59
N ILE A 24 3.68 14.37 10.45
CA ILE A 24 3.11 14.82 9.17
C ILE A 24 2.79 16.30 9.29
N ASP A 25 3.17 17.05 8.24
CA ASP A 25 2.97 18.47 8.12
C ASP A 25 2.23 18.82 6.82
N ASN A 26 0.92 19.00 6.93
CA ASN A 26 0.05 19.47 5.84
C ASN A 26 0.18 18.67 4.52
N ILE A 27 -0.02 17.35 4.57
CA ILE A 27 -0.05 16.51 3.38
C ILE A 27 -1.42 16.61 2.70
N SER A 28 -1.39 16.94 1.39
CA SER A 28 -2.57 16.94 0.52
C SER A 28 -2.25 16.28 -0.81
N PHE A 29 -3.04 15.30 -1.23
CA PHE A 29 -3.02 14.69 -2.56
C PHE A 29 -4.30 13.89 -2.81
N SER A 30 -4.51 13.48 -4.05
CA SER A 30 -5.60 12.58 -4.42
C SER A 30 -5.06 11.36 -5.17
N VAL A 31 -5.82 10.27 -5.17
CA VAL A 31 -5.55 9.05 -5.95
C VAL A 31 -6.77 8.76 -6.82
N GLU A 32 -6.53 8.50 -8.09
CA GLU A 32 -7.58 8.14 -9.04
C GLU A 32 -7.86 6.63 -9.01
N LYS A 33 -9.08 6.25 -9.38
CA LYS A 33 -9.46 4.84 -9.48
C LYS A 33 -8.62 4.13 -10.53
N GLY A 34 -8.06 2.98 -10.15
CA GLY A 34 -7.13 2.23 -10.99
C GLY A 34 -5.71 2.80 -11.05
N GLU A 35 -5.40 3.86 -10.29
CA GLU A 35 -4.05 4.39 -10.22
C GLU A 35 -3.16 3.54 -9.30
N TYR A 36 -1.90 3.35 -9.69
CA TYR A 36 -0.86 2.76 -8.85
C TYR A 36 0.09 3.87 -8.41
N VAL A 37 0.02 4.26 -7.14
CA VAL A 37 0.84 5.32 -6.54
C VAL A 37 1.88 4.71 -5.62
N ALA A 38 3.14 5.14 -5.77
CA ALA A 38 4.21 4.85 -4.81
C ALA A 38 4.53 6.09 -3.98
N ILE A 39 4.65 5.91 -2.67
CA ILE A 39 5.11 6.94 -1.73
C ILE A 39 6.53 6.61 -1.30
N MET A 40 7.46 7.52 -1.57
CA MET A 40 8.87 7.40 -1.23
C MET A 40 9.33 8.51 -0.30
N GLY A 41 10.42 8.28 0.42
CA GLY A 41 11.04 9.26 1.32
C GLY A 41 12.01 8.59 2.28
N ALA A 42 12.82 9.39 2.96
CA ALA A 42 13.78 8.91 3.95
C ALA A 42 13.08 8.21 5.14
N SER A 43 13.83 7.43 5.92
CA SER A 43 13.33 6.91 7.20
C SER A 43 12.89 8.08 8.10
N GLY A 44 11.75 7.92 8.77
CA GLY A 44 11.20 8.97 9.64
C GLY A 44 10.47 10.11 8.91
N SER A 45 10.34 10.10 7.57
CA SER A 45 9.63 11.16 6.84
C SER A 45 8.09 11.15 6.97
N GLY A 46 7.51 10.24 7.77
CA GLY A 46 6.07 10.19 8.02
C GLY A 46 5.29 9.18 7.17
N LYS A 47 5.94 8.40 6.29
CA LYS A 47 5.26 7.44 5.38
C LYS A 47 4.37 6.42 6.07
N THR A 48 4.91 5.71 7.07
CA THR A 48 4.16 4.71 7.84
C THR A 48 3.04 5.36 8.66
N THR A 49 3.27 6.57 9.19
CA THR A 49 2.22 7.35 9.86
C THR A 49 1.09 7.71 8.90
N LEU A 50 1.43 8.17 7.70
CA LEU A 50 0.44 8.45 6.66
C LEU A 50 -0.32 7.20 6.28
N LEU A 51 0.38 6.07 6.03
CA LEU A 51 -0.26 4.81 5.71
C LEU A 51 -1.24 4.36 6.80
N ASN A 52 -0.86 4.47 8.08
CA ASN A 52 -1.72 4.13 9.21
C ASN A 52 -2.98 5.01 9.28
N ILE A 53 -2.87 6.30 8.93
CA ILE A 53 -4.02 7.20 8.85
C ILE A 53 -4.95 6.78 7.70
N LEU A 54 -4.40 6.50 6.51
CA LEU A 54 -5.16 6.01 5.36
C LEU A 54 -5.82 4.65 5.61
N ALA A 55 -5.15 3.85 6.42
CA ALA A 55 -5.62 2.57 6.92
C ALA A 55 -6.74 2.70 7.96
N ALA A 56 -7.02 3.90 8.42
CA ALA A 56 -7.88 4.14 9.57
C ALA A 56 -7.45 3.34 10.83
N LEU A 57 -6.14 3.12 10.98
CA LEU A 57 -5.50 2.54 12.18
C LEU A 57 -5.06 3.63 13.16
N ASP A 58 -4.83 4.84 12.66
CA ASP A 58 -4.53 6.03 13.45
C ASP A 58 -5.39 7.20 12.96
N LYS A 59 -5.61 8.20 13.82
CA LYS A 59 -6.35 9.41 13.48
C LYS A 59 -5.38 10.56 13.25
N PRO A 60 -5.58 11.40 12.21
CA PRO A 60 -4.82 12.62 12.06
C PRO A 60 -5.15 13.60 13.20
N THR A 61 -4.24 14.52 13.47
CA THR A 61 -4.47 15.64 14.41
C THR A 61 -5.37 16.70 13.77
N ALA A 62 -5.20 16.91 12.46
CA ALA A 62 -6.03 17.80 11.64
C ALA A 62 -6.13 17.29 10.21
N GLY A 63 -7.07 17.84 9.44
CA GLY A 63 -7.31 17.48 8.05
C GLY A 63 -8.33 16.36 7.87
N GLU A 64 -8.55 15.96 6.61
CA GLU A 64 -9.57 15.01 6.21
C GLU A 64 -9.03 13.94 5.26
N VAL A 65 -9.56 12.73 5.38
CA VAL A 65 -9.32 11.63 4.45
C VAL A 65 -10.66 11.14 3.93
N LEU A 66 -10.89 11.30 2.63
CA LEU A 66 -12.10 10.84 1.98
C LEU A 66 -11.77 9.64 1.07
N LEU A 67 -12.42 8.51 1.32
CA LEU A 67 -12.44 7.37 0.40
C LEU A 67 -13.85 7.26 -0.18
N ASN A 68 -13.97 7.35 -1.51
CA ASN A 68 -15.26 7.46 -2.21
C ASN A 68 -16.18 8.52 -1.59
N ASN A 69 -15.66 9.71 -1.36
CA ASN A 69 -16.36 10.85 -0.75
C ASN A 69 -16.86 10.59 0.70
N LYS A 70 -16.47 9.48 1.33
CA LYS A 70 -16.78 9.22 2.74
C LYS A 70 -15.58 9.60 3.60
N ASN A 71 -15.75 10.56 4.52
CA ASN A 71 -14.69 10.96 5.45
C ASN A 71 -14.46 9.86 6.50
N ILE A 72 -13.31 9.19 6.44
CA ILE A 72 -12.97 8.07 7.33
C ILE A 72 -12.55 8.53 8.73
N VAL A 73 -12.13 9.80 8.88
CA VAL A 73 -11.68 10.37 10.16
C VAL A 73 -12.85 10.50 11.15
N THR A 74 -14.07 10.70 10.63
CA THR A 74 -15.27 10.93 11.43
C THR A 74 -15.99 9.64 11.85
N LEU A 75 -15.55 8.48 11.35
CA LEU A 75 -16.19 7.19 11.63
C LEU A 75 -15.97 6.76 13.09
N GLY A 76 -17.02 6.19 13.70
CA GLY A 76 -16.95 5.53 14.99
C GLY A 76 -16.23 4.17 14.91
N GLU A 77 -15.81 3.61 16.06
CA GLU A 77 -14.99 2.38 16.10
C GLU A 77 -15.62 1.17 15.40
N ARG A 78 -16.94 0.98 15.52
CA ARG A 78 -17.65 -0.13 14.85
C ARG A 78 -17.72 0.07 13.35
N GLU A 79 -18.00 1.30 12.92
CA GLU A 79 -18.08 1.65 11.49
C GLU A 79 -16.72 1.56 10.81
N ILE A 80 -15.65 2.00 11.49
CA ILE A 80 -14.30 1.98 10.94
C ILE A 80 -13.78 0.55 10.74
N SER A 81 -14.11 -0.38 11.63
CA SER A 81 -13.76 -1.79 11.50
C SER A 81 -14.46 -2.45 10.31
N LYS A 82 -15.75 -2.16 10.12
CA LYS A 82 -16.52 -2.59 8.95
C LYS A 82 -15.95 -1.95 7.67
N PHE A 83 -15.69 -0.64 7.70
CA PHE A 83 -15.12 0.10 6.59
C PHE A 83 -13.80 -0.49 6.10
N ARG A 84 -12.86 -0.80 7.01
CA ARG A 84 -11.59 -1.43 6.67
C ARG A 84 -11.78 -2.76 5.95
N ARG A 85 -12.63 -3.65 6.48
CA ARG A 85 -12.90 -4.96 5.86
C ARG A 85 -13.50 -4.87 4.47
N GLU A 86 -14.37 -3.90 4.24
CA GLU A 86 -15.13 -3.79 2.98
C GLU A 86 -14.41 -3.00 1.91
N ASN A 87 -13.50 -2.09 2.28
CA ASN A 87 -12.95 -1.13 1.34
C ASN A 87 -11.43 -1.19 1.18
N LEU A 88 -10.71 -1.76 2.16
CA LEU A 88 -9.26 -1.75 2.17
C LEU A 88 -8.68 -3.16 2.16
N GLY A 89 -7.63 -3.34 1.36
CA GLY A 89 -6.75 -4.51 1.40
C GLY A 89 -5.38 -4.10 1.94
N PHE A 90 -4.78 -4.94 2.79
CA PHE A 90 -3.48 -4.65 3.38
C PHE A 90 -2.43 -5.68 2.99
N VAL A 91 -1.26 -5.20 2.56
CA VAL A 91 -0.07 -6.00 2.31
C VAL A 91 1.08 -5.41 3.11
N PHE A 92 1.58 -6.16 4.10
CA PHE A 92 2.66 -5.75 5.00
C PHE A 92 4.00 -6.33 4.60
N GLN A 93 5.09 -5.72 5.07
CA GLN A 93 6.46 -6.20 4.89
C GLN A 93 6.67 -7.60 5.50
N ASP A 94 6.18 -7.83 6.71
CA ASP A 94 6.36 -9.09 7.45
C ASP A 94 5.19 -10.07 7.23
N PHE A 95 4.47 -9.96 6.09
CA PHE A 95 3.35 -10.78 5.67
C PHE A 95 2.14 -10.74 6.61
N ASN A 96 2.34 -10.67 7.92
CA ASN A 96 1.34 -10.70 8.99
C ASN A 96 0.34 -11.87 8.82
N LEU A 97 0.87 -13.05 8.47
CA LEU A 97 0.11 -14.30 8.45
C LEU A 97 0.09 -14.91 9.85
N LEU A 98 -1.00 -15.55 10.19
CA LEU A 98 -1.16 -16.29 11.45
C LEU A 98 -0.55 -17.67 11.29
N ASP A 99 0.51 -17.98 12.03
CA ASP A 99 1.31 -19.21 11.88
C ASP A 99 0.54 -20.50 12.18
N HIS A 100 -0.50 -20.43 13.01
CA HIS A 100 -1.34 -21.56 13.37
C HIS A 100 -2.52 -21.82 12.42
N PHE A 101 -2.63 -21.02 11.37
CA PHE A 101 -3.64 -21.14 10.33
C PHE A 101 -2.99 -21.55 9.02
N SER A 102 -3.69 -22.37 8.21
CA SER A 102 -3.27 -22.66 6.84
C SER A 102 -3.24 -21.38 5.98
N LEU A 103 -2.61 -21.43 4.81
CA LEU A 103 -2.68 -20.28 3.89
C LEU A 103 -4.14 -20.01 3.47
N LYS A 104 -4.95 -21.06 3.28
CA LYS A 104 -6.38 -20.96 3.01
C LYS A 104 -7.10 -20.17 4.11
N ASP A 105 -6.91 -20.54 5.38
CA ASP A 105 -7.56 -19.89 6.50
C ASP A 105 -7.11 -18.43 6.65
N ASN A 106 -5.82 -18.16 6.47
CA ASN A 106 -5.29 -16.80 6.46
C ASN A 106 -5.94 -15.92 5.39
N ILE A 107 -6.12 -16.47 4.17
CA ILE A 107 -6.71 -15.75 3.04
C ILE A 107 -8.21 -15.50 3.29
N LEU A 108 -8.92 -16.49 3.82
CA LEU A 108 -10.36 -16.42 4.05
C LEU A 108 -10.75 -15.61 5.31
N LEU A 109 -9.81 -15.37 6.22
CA LEU A 109 -10.08 -14.71 7.50
C LEU A 109 -10.92 -13.42 7.39
N PRO A 110 -10.66 -12.49 6.44
CA PRO A 110 -11.49 -11.29 6.30
C PRO A 110 -12.96 -11.59 5.96
N LEU A 111 -13.22 -12.65 5.19
CA LEU A 111 -14.58 -13.08 4.82
C LEU A 111 -15.27 -13.78 5.99
N VAL A 112 -14.53 -14.58 6.76
CA VAL A 112 -15.03 -15.20 8.01
C VAL A 112 -15.47 -14.13 8.99
N LEU A 113 -14.66 -13.08 9.18
CA LEU A 113 -14.97 -11.94 10.05
C LEU A 113 -16.12 -11.06 9.52
N ALA A 114 -16.51 -11.23 8.26
CA ALA A 114 -17.65 -10.58 7.63
C ALA A 114 -18.90 -11.45 7.61
N ASP A 115 -18.87 -12.65 8.23
CA ASP A 115 -19.93 -13.66 8.21
C ASP A 115 -20.39 -14.05 6.80
N ALA A 116 -19.43 -14.08 5.83
CA ALA A 116 -19.71 -14.46 4.46
C ALA A 116 -20.08 -15.96 4.35
N PRO A 117 -21.00 -16.35 3.46
CA PRO A 117 -21.32 -17.75 3.24
C PRO A 117 -20.13 -18.56 2.74
N VAL A 118 -20.01 -19.83 3.15
CA VAL A 118 -18.89 -20.72 2.74
C VAL A 118 -18.79 -20.83 1.23
N GLN A 119 -19.91 -20.94 0.52
CA GLN A 119 -19.94 -20.99 -0.93
C GLN A 119 -19.26 -19.75 -1.56
N GLU A 120 -19.58 -18.55 -1.06
CA GLU A 120 -18.97 -17.31 -1.54
C GLU A 120 -17.46 -17.25 -1.24
N MET A 121 -17.02 -17.79 -0.09
CA MET A 121 -15.60 -17.87 0.27
C MET A 121 -14.84 -18.74 -0.74
N GLU A 122 -15.37 -19.89 -1.11
CA GLU A 122 -14.74 -20.79 -2.08
C GLU A 122 -14.75 -20.20 -3.50
N GLU A 123 -15.87 -19.63 -3.94
CA GLU A 123 -15.99 -18.96 -5.23
C GLU A 123 -14.99 -17.82 -5.42
N ARG A 124 -14.63 -17.12 -4.33
CA ARG A 124 -13.63 -16.03 -4.36
C ARG A 124 -12.20 -16.54 -4.23
N LEU A 125 -11.97 -17.61 -3.46
CA LEU A 125 -10.64 -18.12 -3.14
C LEU A 125 -9.93 -18.67 -4.36
N TRP A 126 -10.56 -19.60 -5.09
CA TRP A 126 -9.92 -20.35 -6.14
C TRP A 126 -9.35 -19.47 -7.27
N PRO A 127 -10.11 -18.52 -7.86
CA PRO A 127 -9.56 -17.66 -8.92
C PRO A 127 -8.38 -16.82 -8.46
N ILE A 128 -8.39 -16.36 -7.19
CA ILE A 128 -7.31 -15.59 -6.62
C ILE A 128 -6.08 -16.47 -6.38
N ALA A 129 -6.26 -17.66 -5.81
CA ALA A 129 -5.17 -18.57 -5.52
C ALA A 129 -4.45 -19.06 -6.81
N GLU A 130 -5.19 -19.42 -7.85
CA GLU A 130 -4.66 -19.77 -9.16
C GLU A 130 -3.89 -18.62 -9.79
N LYS A 131 -4.49 -17.42 -9.83
CA LYS A 131 -3.85 -16.21 -10.35
C LYS A 131 -2.52 -15.89 -9.66
N LEU A 132 -2.46 -16.12 -8.35
CA LEU A 132 -1.27 -15.87 -7.54
C LEU A 132 -0.30 -17.06 -7.51
N GLY A 133 -0.66 -18.21 -8.12
CA GLY A 133 0.16 -19.42 -8.17
C GLY A 133 0.41 -20.00 -6.79
N ILE A 134 -0.61 -20.03 -5.94
CA ILE A 134 -0.57 -20.58 -4.57
C ILE A 134 -1.69 -21.60 -4.31
N ASP A 135 -2.44 -21.97 -5.33
CA ASP A 135 -3.57 -22.92 -5.27
C ASP A 135 -3.16 -24.26 -4.65
N VAL A 136 -2.01 -24.80 -5.07
CA VAL A 136 -1.45 -26.07 -4.54
C VAL A 136 -0.87 -25.93 -3.12
N LEU A 137 -0.81 -24.74 -2.57
CA LEU A 137 -0.22 -24.43 -1.26
C LEU A 137 -1.27 -24.09 -0.20
N LEU A 138 -2.55 -24.06 -0.54
CA LEU A 138 -3.62 -23.56 0.33
C LEU A 138 -3.69 -24.28 1.68
N GLU A 139 -3.41 -25.58 1.70
CA GLU A 139 -3.42 -26.39 2.94
C GLU A 139 -2.10 -26.34 3.72
N LYS A 140 -1.07 -25.63 3.20
CA LYS A 140 0.21 -25.44 3.90
C LYS A 140 0.10 -24.34 4.94
N TYR A 141 0.96 -24.45 5.96
CA TYR A 141 1.13 -23.41 6.97
C TYR A 141 2.22 -22.41 6.57
N PRO A 142 2.21 -21.18 7.13
CA PRO A 142 3.20 -20.16 6.77
C PRO A 142 4.65 -20.63 6.94
N TYR A 143 4.96 -21.43 7.94
CA TYR A 143 6.33 -21.94 8.17
C TYR A 143 6.77 -23.03 7.16
N GLU A 144 5.86 -23.56 6.34
CA GLU A 144 6.15 -24.59 5.33
C GLU A 144 6.43 -24.01 3.94
N VAL A 145 6.31 -22.71 3.75
CA VAL A 145 6.38 -22.03 2.46
C VAL A 145 7.44 -20.93 2.44
N SER A 146 7.93 -20.57 1.24
CA SER A 146 8.94 -19.51 1.08
C SER A 146 8.38 -18.12 1.38
N GLY A 147 9.26 -17.13 1.62
CA GLY A 147 8.87 -15.73 1.84
C GLY A 147 8.03 -15.17 0.69
N GLY A 148 8.41 -15.45 -0.57
CA GLY A 148 7.63 -15.04 -1.74
C GLY A 148 6.25 -15.67 -1.81
N GLN A 149 6.10 -16.93 -1.37
CA GLN A 149 4.79 -17.61 -1.27
C GLN A 149 3.94 -17.03 -0.14
N LYS A 150 4.55 -16.74 1.03
CA LYS A 150 3.88 -16.02 2.13
C LYS A 150 3.34 -14.67 1.64
N GLN A 151 4.14 -13.92 0.91
CA GLN A 151 3.73 -12.60 0.42
C GLN A 151 2.58 -12.70 -0.59
N ARG A 152 2.60 -13.72 -1.47
CA ARG A 152 1.46 -13.97 -2.37
C ARG A 152 0.19 -14.32 -1.60
N ALA A 153 0.28 -15.10 -0.53
CA ALA A 153 -0.86 -15.38 0.35
C ALA A 153 -1.36 -14.09 1.05
N ALA A 154 -0.47 -13.21 1.50
CA ALA A 154 -0.83 -11.92 2.05
C ALA A 154 -1.54 -11.01 1.02
N VAL A 155 -1.08 -11.02 -0.25
CA VAL A 155 -1.77 -10.34 -1.36
C VAL A 155 -3.13 -10.98 -1.65
N ALA A 156 -3.24 -12.32 -1.63
CA ALA A 156 -4.53 -13.01 -1.78
C ALA A 156 -5.52 -12.58 -0.69
N ARG A 157 -5.07 -12.53 0.57
CA ARG A 157 -5.87 -12.05 1.69
C ARG A 157 -6.32 -10.60 1.51
N ALA A 158 -5.46 -9.76 0.96
CA ALA A 158 -5.81 -8.36 0.67
C ALA A 158 -6.86 -8.24 -0.44
N LEU A 159 -6.84 -9.14 -1.44
CA LEU A 159 -7.75 -9.11 -2.60
C LEU A 159 -9.10 -9.79 -2.37
N ILE A 160 -9.18 -10.73 -1.40
CA ILE A 160 -10.35 -11.61 -1.24
C ILE A 160 -11.65 -10.87 -0.96
N THR A 161 -11.56 -9.70 -0.33
CA THR A 161 -12.71 -8.81 -0.04
C THR A 161 -13.10 -7.94 -1.23
N ARG A 162 -12.34 -7.99 -2.35
CA ARG A 162 -12.49 -7.09 -3.50
C ARG A 162 -12.41 -5.61 -3.07
N PRO A 163 -11.30 -5.20 -2.43
CA PRO A 163 -11.18 -3.87 -1.85
C PRO A 163 -11.13 -2.81 -2.94
N GLN A 164 -11.53 -1.60 -2.57
CA GLN A 164 -11.43 -0.44 -3.45
C GLN A 164 -10.00 0.09 -3.55
N LEU A 165 -9.23 -0.05 -2.47
CA LEU A 165 -7.85 0.40 -2.37
C LEU A 165 -6.98 -0.66 -1.66
N ILE A 166 -5.86 -1.01 -2.28
CA ILE A 166 -4.81 -1.79 -1.63
C ILE A 166 -3.78 -0.82 -1.07
N LEU A 167 -3.48 -0.97 0.22
CA LEU A 167 -2.39 -0.30 0.93
C LEU A 167 -1.27 -1.30 1.15
N ALA A 168 -0.08 -1.00 0.63
CA ALA A 168 1.10 -1.86 0.74
C ALA A 168 2.23 -1.13 1.48
N ASP A 169 2.68 -1.68 2.61
CA ASP A 169 3.79 -1.15 3.39
C ASP A 169 5.04 -2.00 3.16
N GLU A 170 6.01 -1.44 2.43
CA GLU A 170 7.28 -2.08 2.08
C GLU A 170 7.13 -3.55 1.61
N PRO A 171 6.22 -3.86 0.66
CA PRO A 171 5.80 -5.24 0.38
C PRO A 171 6.91 -6.15 -0.15
N THR A 172 8.05 -5.59 -0.52
CA THR A 172 9.23 -6.31 -1.03
C THR A 172 10.37 -6.40 -0.03
N GLY A 173 10.24 -5.77 1.15
CA GLY A 173 11.35 -5.59 2.10
C GLY A 173 11.92 -6.89 2.69
N ALA A 174 11.10 -7.94 2.81
CA ALA A 174 11.50 -9.25 3.33
C ALA A 174 11.78 -10.30 2.23
N LEU A 175 11.84 -9.90 0.94
CA LEU A 175 11.95 -10.80 -0.20
C LEU A 175 13.33 -10.78 -0.84
N ASP A 176 13.75 -11.94 -1.37
CA ASP A 176 14.88 -12.02 -2.30
C ASP A 176 14.55 -11.33 -3.65
N SER A 177 15.56 -11.13 -4.48
CA SER A 177 15.42 -10.41 -5.75
C SER A 177 14.42 -11.08 -6.71
N ARG A 178 14.38 -12.41 -6.77
CA ARG A 178 13.50 -13.17 -7.65
C ARG A 178 12.04 -13.06 -7.20
N ALA A 179 11.79 -13.22 -5.90
CA ALA A 179 10.47 -13.06 -5.31
C ALA A 179 9.96 -11.62 -5.45
N THR A 180 10.86 -10.63 -5.27
CA THR A 180 10.58 -9.21 -5.50
C THR A 180 10.08 -8.98 -6.93
N ASP A 181 10.81 -9.45 -7.95
CA ASP A 181 10.42 -9.29 -9.34
C ASP A 181 9.05 -9.94 -9.64
N GLY A 182 8.84 -11.13 -9.10
CA GLY A 182 7.56 -11.83 -9.22
C GLY A 182 6.40 -11.06 -8.59
N LEU A 183 6.61 -10.47 -7.41
CA LEU A 183 5.60 -9.68 -6.70
C LEU A 183 5.29 -8.36 -7.43
N LEU A 184 6.30 -7.64 -7.91
CA LEU A 184 6.10 -6.37 -8.61
C LEU A 184 5.37 -6.57 -9.95
N LYS A 185 5.67 -7.64 -10.69
CA LYS A 185 4.91 -8.03 -11.88
C LYS A 185 3.45 -8.33 -11.53
N LEU A 186 3.22 -9.02 -10.42
CA LEU A 186 1.88 -9.33 -9.93
C LEU A 186 1.09 -8.05 -9.59
N PHE A 187 1.68 -7.09 -8.88
CA PHE A 187 1.04 -5.79 -8.64
C PHE A 187 0.71 -5.05 -9.93
N GLY A 188 1.60 -5.08 -10.93
CA GLY A 188 1.33 -4.51 -12.25
C GLY A 188 0.14 -5.18 -12.95
N THR A 189 0.02 -6.53 -12.86
CA THR A 189 -1.12 -7.27 -13.42
C THR A 189 -2.42 -6.90 -12.72
N ILE A 190 -2.43 -6.89 -11.38
CA ILE A 190 -3.60 -6.53 -10.57
C ILE A 190 -4.04 -5.10 -10.84
N ASN A 191 -3.09 -4.17 -10.94
CA ASN A 191 -3.39 -2.78 -11.29
C ASN A 191 -3.93 -2.64 -12.72
N GLY A 192 -3.36 -3.36 -13.68
CA GLY A 192 -3.85 -3.41 -15.08
C GLY A 192 -5.30 -3.91 -15.20
N GLU A 193 -5.80 -4.65 -14.23
CA GLU A 193 -7.20 -5.07 -14.11
C GLU A 193 -8.10 -4.02 -13.41
N GLY A 194 -7.56 -2.85 -13.08
CA GLY A 194 -8.29 -1.73 -12.52
C GLY A 194 -8.21 -1.60 -10.99
N GLN A 195 -7.40 -2.42 -10.30
CA GLN A 195 -7.22 -2.28 -8.86
C GLN A 195 -6.38 -1.05 -8.53
N THR A 196 -6.90 -0.20 -7.65
CA THR A 196 -6.14 0.94 -7.11
C THR A 196 -5.15 0.47 -6.05
N ILE A 197 -3.90 0.92 -6.16
CA ILE A 197 -2.80 0.52 -5.25
C ILE A 197 -2.07 1.76 -4.77
N LEU A 198 -1.88 1.86 -3.45
CA LEU A 198 -0.98 2.83 -2.83
C LEU A 198 0.09 2.06 -2.05
N MET A 199 1.33 2.18 -2.51
CA MET A 199 2.48 1.49 -1.94
C MET A 199 3.42 2.48 -1.27
N VAL A 200 3.79 2.22 -0.04
CA VAL A 200 4.90 2.88 0.62
C VAL A 200 6.16 2.04 0.41
N THR A 201 7.25 2.66 -0.05
CA THR A 201 8.51 1.95 -0.22
C THR A 201 9.71 2.89 -0.24
N HIS A 202 10.88 2.38 0.19
CA HIS A 202 12.19 3.02 -0.02
C HIS A 202 12.92 2.43 -1.24
N SER A 203 12.37 1.38 -1.86
CA SER A 203 12.97 0.73 -3.03
C SER A 203 12.62 1.48 -4.31
N THR A 204 13.63 2.05 -4.97
CA THR A 204 13.50 2.67 -6.29
C THR A 204 12.95 1.69 -7.32
N LYS A 205 13.39 0.41 -7.25
CA LYS A 205 12.89 -0.66 -8.11
C LYS A 205 11.40 -0.92 -7.91
N ALA A 206 10.93 -0.95 -6.65
CA ALA A 206 9.51 -1.14 -6.38
C ALA A 206 8.69 0.06 -6.87
N ALA A 207 9.13 1.27 -6.57
CA ALA A 207 8.47 2.51 -7.00
C ALA A 207 8.41 2.67 -8.53
N SER A 208 9.44 2.15 -9.26
CA SER A 208 9.44 2.23 -10.73
C SER A 208 8.35 1.40 -11.41
N HIS A 209 7.57 0.62 -10.69
CA HIS A 209 6.38 -0.07 -11.20
C HIS A 209 5.09 0.74 -11.07
N ALA A 210 5.08 1.85 -10.30
CA ALA A 210 3.91 2.69 -10.09
C ALA A 210 3.63 3.65 -11.28
N ASN A 211 2.42 4.17 -11.38
CA ASN A 211 2.04 5.20 -12.37
C ASN A 211 2.51 6.59 -11.94
N ARG A 212 2.55 6.83 -10.63
CA ARG A 212 2.98 8.10 -10.02
C ARG A 212 3.75 7.83 -8.74
N ILE A 213 4.76 8.65 -8.50
CA ILE A 213 5.58 8.62 -7.31
C ILE A 213 5.40 9.93 -6.54
N LEU A 214 5.08 9.84 -5.25
CA LEU A 214 5.05 10.95 -4.31
C LEU A 214 6.30 10.86 -3.43
N PHE A 215 7.08 11.92 -3.39
CA PHE A 215 8.24 12.03 -2.51
C PHE A 215 7.86 12.81 -1.26
N ILE A 216 7.92 12.14 -0.10
CA ILE A 216 7.67 12.76 1.21
C ILE A 216 9.03 13.11 1.85
N LYS A 217 9.15 14.37 2.27
CA LYS A 217 10.27 14.89 3.03
C LYS A 217 9.73 15.76 4.16
N ASP A 218 10.25 15.56 5.37
CA ASP A 218 9.91 16.34 6.58
C ASP A 218 8.40 16.46 6.85
N GLY A 219 7.64 15.40 6.53
CA GLY A 219 6.20 15.35 6.72
C GLY A 219 5.36 16.03 5.64
N GLU A 220 5.93 16.44 4.52
CA GLU A 220 5.24 17.09 3.40
C GLU A 220 5.44 16.34 2.08
N VAL A 221 4.53 16.53 1.12
CA VAL A 221 4.74 16.09 -0.27
C VAL A 221 5.67 17.10 -0.95
N PHE A 222 6.94 16.75 -1.02
CA PHE A 222 7.97 17.61 -1.60
C PHE A 222 7.94 17.65 -3.13
N HIS A 223 7.72 16.49 -3.77
CA HIS A 223 7.75 16.37 -5.22
C HIS A 223 6.85 15.23 -5.70
N GLN A 224 6.38 15.34 -6.96
CA GLN A 224 5.61 14.29 -7.62
C GLN A 224 6.22 13.99 -8.99
N LEU A 225 6.32 12.72 -9.33
CA LEU A 225 6.82 12.23 -10.61
C LEU A 225 5.77 11.31 -11.25
N TYR A 226 5.39 11.61 -12.47
CA TYR A 226 4.45 10.80 -13.25
C TYR A 226 5.21 9.93 -14.25
N ARG A 227 4.82 8.66 -14.39
CA ARG A 227 5.41 7.72 -15.34
C ARG A 227 5.27 8.21 -16.79
N GLY A 228 4.10 8.70 -17.20
CA GLY A 228 3.81 8.96 -18.61
C GLY A 228 4.04 7.70 -19.46
N ASN A 229 4.86 7.84 -20.52
CA ASN A 229 5.21 6.75 -21.42
C ASN A 229 6.54 6.04 -21.07
N MET A 230 7.13 6.33 -19.91
CA MET A 230 8.42 5.74 -19.49
C MET A 230 8.28 4.25 -19.16
N THR A 231 9.30 3.49 -19.56
CA THR A 231 9.51 2.11 -19.09
C THR A 231 9.84 2.08 -17.62
N ASN A 232 9.86 0.89 -17.00
CA ASN A 232 10.26 0.75 -15.60
C ASN A 232 11.73 1.18 -15.39
N GLU A 233 12.60 0.89 -16.35
CA GLU A 233 14.03 1.21 -16.33
C GLU A 233 14.24 2.73 -16.41
N GLU A 234 13.56 3.42 -17.32
CA GLU A 234 13.63 4.88 -17.45
C GLU A 234 13.09 5.58 -16.20
N LEU A 235 11.97 5.08 -15.67
CA LEU A 235 11.40 5.62 -14.44
C LEU A 235 12.30 5.35 -13.23
N TYR A 236 12.95 4.17 -13.16
CA TYR A 236 13.96 3.86 -12.14
C TYR A 236 15.09 4.90 -12.12
N VAL A 237 15.67 5.21 -13.27
CA VAL A 237 16.72 6.23 -13.40
C VAL A 237 16.20 7.59 -12.93
N ARG A 238 15.02 7.99 -13.39
CA ARG A 238 14.42 9.28 -13.05
C ARG A 238 14.15 9.41 -11.54
N ILE A 239 13.68 8.35 -10.88
CA ILE A 239 13.48 8.30 -9.43
C ILE A 239 14.83 8.43 -8.71
N SER A 240 15.86 7.71 -9.17
CA SER A 240 17.20 7.74 -8.57
C SER A 240 17.82 9.14 -8.63
N ASP A 241 17.70 9.82 -9.76
CA ASP A 241 18.14 11.21 -9.93
C ASP A 241 17.41 12.15 -8.97
N THR A 242 16.09 12.00 -8.87
CA THR A 242 15.25 12.80 -7.96
C THR A 242 15.67 12.60 -6.49
N LEU A 243 15.90 11.34 -6.07
CA LEU A 243 16.37 11.04 -4.71
C LEU A 243 17.75 11.65 -4.44
N THR A 244 18.66 11.65 -5.44
CA THR A 244 19.97 12.27 -5.30
C THR A 244 19.85 13.77 -5.06
N VAL A 245 19.01 14.46 -5.81
CA VAL A 245 18.75 15.90 -5.62
C VAL A 245 18.17 16.17 -4.22
N LEU A 246 17.19 15.35 -3.78
CA LEU A 246 16.56 15.48 -2.46
C LEU A 246 17.54 15.31 -1.30
N THR A 247 18.55 14.44 -1.45
CA THR A 247 19.55 14.15 -0.40
C THR A 247 20.72 15.12 -0.41
N THR A 248 21.12 15.62 -1.57
CA THR A 248 22.30 16.49 -1.70
C THR A 248 21.99 17.98 -1.58
N GLY A 249 20.72 18.38 -1.65
CA GLY A 249 20.31 19.79 -1.63
C GLY A 249 20.83 20.63 -2.82
N LYS A 250 21.45 19.98 -3.82
CA LYS A 250 21.92 20.65 -5.05
C LYS A 250 20.83 20.47 -6.10
N GLU A 251 20.18 21.56 -6.46
CA GLU A 251 19.41 21.64 -7.69
C GLU A 251 20.34 21.28 -8.85
N GLY A 252 20.11 20.12 -9.46
CA GLY A 252 20.78 19.74 -10.69
C GLY A 252 20.40 20.74 -11.77
N GLY A 253 21.34 21.62 -12.12
CA GLY A 253 21.15 22.52 -13.26
C GLY A 253 20.79 21.71 -14.50
N CYS A 254 19.57 21.89 -15.01
CA CYS A 254 19.21 21.49 -16.35
C CYS A 254 20.16 22.23 -17.31
N HIS A 255 21.16 21.54 -17.81
CA HIS A 255 21.80 21.96 -19.05
C HIS A 255 20.94 21.49 -20.20
N ALA A 256 20.54 22.48 -20.98
CA ALA A 256 19.75 22.45 -22.21
C ALA A 256 20.21 21.39 -23.23
#